data_63a7abd9a4fdf4f684db21630925ae33
#
_entry.id   63a7abd9a4fdf4f684db21630925ae33
#
_cell.length_a   1.000
_cell.length_b   1.000
_cell.length_c   1.000
_cell.angle_alpha   90.00
_cell.angle_beta   90.00
_cell.angle_gamma   90.00
#
_symmetry.space_group_name_H-M   'P 1'
#
loop_
_entity.id
_entity.type
_entity.pdbx_description
1 polymer ?
#
loop_
_entity_poly.entity_id
_entity_poly.type
_entity_poly.pdbx_seq_one_letter_code
_entity_poly.pdbx_strand_id
1 'polypeptide(L)'
;MRFNYSQMVTCLLLAILTSIAAAQEIPEVSASNIHLRGTLSNCKRVFEQTGKGHVAFIGGSITYMNGYRPMVSDLLEEKFPNTEFQFTNAGISSTCSTTGAHRLTRDVLAHGDVDLIFIEFAVNDDQDAQHDQPHAIRGMEGLIAQIRRHNPNADIVVTHFANQGMMETLRQGEQPIPIAAHNKVCEHYQVSTVNLCQELVELIDAEKTTWALYGGVHPKPYGNAICTAMIAKLLQHAWAKPSNKVIKHTLPAKPLDQASYIWGQFQEPATANHDENWQVSIPDWKSIKGSLRRQFAGLKLLHGEKVHSEFKYTFEGTSLGAYVLAGPDAGVLEVYIDDHENPRSVNLYHRHSAGLHYPRTVMLAEGLMSGWHTVRVRIHQPRDAKSQGSAVRILNFAINAKK
;
A
#
# COMPACT_ATOMS: atom_id res chain seq x y z
N MET A 1 70.99 -20.31 -52.28
CA MET A 1 69.76 -19.53 -52.27
C MET A 1 69.04 -19.77 -50.97
N ARG A 2 69.05 -18.81 -50.04
CA ARG A 2 68.30 -18.89 -48.77
C ARG A 2 67.35 -17.72 -48.76
N PHE A 3 66.05 -18.00 -48.77
CA PHE A 3 65.01 -17.00 -48.58
C PHE A 3 64.74 -16.83 -47.10
N ASN A 4 64.88 -15.58 -46.60
CA ASN A 4 64.47 -15.19 -45.27
C ASN A 4 63.02 -14.71 -45.31
N TYR A 5 62.12 -15.36 -44.59
CA TYR A 5 60.78 -14.88 -44.34
C TYR A 5 60.80 -14.01 -43.06
N SER A 6 60.58 -12.71 -43.24
CA SER A 6 60.30 -11.77 -42.17
C SER A 6 58.85 -11.94 -41.75
N GLN A 7 58.60 -12.37 -40.55
CA GLN A 7 57.25 -12.38 -39.97
C GLN A 7 56.88 -10.98 -39.49
N MET A 8 55.90 -10.40 -40.15
CA MET A 8 55.22 -9.22 -39.68
C MET A 8 54.18 -9.60 -38.62
N VAL A 9 54.52 -9.34 -37.33
CA VAL A 9 53.57 -9.46 -36.23
C VAL A 9 52.75 -8.18 -36.17
N THR A 10 51.52 -8.27 -36.67
CA THR A 10 50.53 -7.20 -36.51
C THR A 10 49.88 -7.34 -35.16
N CYS A 11 50.27 -6.49 -34.19
CA CYS A 11 49.58 -6.36 -32.91
C CYS A 11 48.23 -5.70 -33.14
N LEU A 12 47.14 -6.49 -33.08
CA LEU A 12 45.78 -6.03 -33.00
C LEU A 12 45.51 -5.61 -31.53
N LEU A 13 45.63 -4.35 -31.24
CA LEU A 13 45.14 -3.77 -29.97
C LEU A 13 43.59 -3.79 -30.00
N LEU A 14 42.97 -4.81 -29.39
CA LEU A 14 41.56 -4.79 -29.06
C LEU A 14 41.37 -3.77 -27.93
N ALA A 15 40.95 -2.58 -28.27
CA ALA A 15 40.43 -1.61 -27.28
C ALA A 15 39.06 -2.13 -26.77
N ILE A 16 39.06 -2.81 -25.65
CA ILE A 16 37.84 -3.12 -24.92
C ILE A 16 37.36 -1.79 -24.33
N LEU A 17 36.45 -1.14 -25.03
CA LEU A 17 35.64 -0.04 -24.51
C LEU A 17 34.66 -0.66 -23.51
N THR A 18 35.09 -0.82 -22.25
CA THR A 18 34.18 -0.95 -21.13
C THR A 18 33.47 0.37 -20.96
N SER A 19 32.30 0.52 -21.58
CA SER A 19 31.39 1.59 -21.23
C SER A 19 30.93 1.32 -19.79
N ILE A 20 31.63 1.91 -18.84
CA ILE A 20 31.08 2.13 -17.50
C ILE A 20 29.90 3.07 -17.78
N ALA A 21 28.68 2.51 -17.81
CA ALA A 21 27.49 3.34 -17.77
C ALA A 21 27.58 4.15 -16.49
N ALA A 22 27.96 5.42 -16.60
CA ALA A 22 27.94 6.34 -15.47
C ALA A 22 26.51 6.26 -14.91
N ALA A 23 26.38 5.94 -13.62
CA ALA A 23 25.09 5.97 -12.95
C ALA A 23 24.53 7.38 -13.18
N GLN A 24 23.35 7.44 -13.80
CA GLN A 24 22.75 8.73 -14.13
C GLN A 24 22.49 9.48 -12.85
N GLU A 25 23.08 10.66 -12.73
CA GLU A 25 22.92 11.54 -11.57
C GLU A 25 21.46 11.96 -11.43
N ILE A 26 20.91 11.85 -10.23
CA ILE A 26 19.54 12.30 -9.96
C ILE A 26 19.50 13.84 -9.87
N PRO A 27 18.43 14.48 -10.34
CA PRO A 27 18.27 15.91 -10.21
C PRO A 27 18.15 16.33 -8.74
N GLU A 28 18.53 17.57 -8.45
CA GLU A 28 18.26 18.16 -7.14
C GLU A 28 16.75 18.19 -6.89
N VAL A 29 16.33 17.68 -5.71
CA VAL A 29 14.92 17.63 -5.33
C VAL A 29 14.49 18.89 -4.60
N SER A 30 13.27 19.35 -4.87
CA SER A 30 12.70 20.54 -4.26
C SER A 30 12.34 20.36 -2.79
N ALA A 31 12.52 21.39 -1.99
CA ALA A 31 12.02 21.42 -0.61
C ALA A 31 10.51 21.72 -0.54
N SER A 32 9.92 22.32 -1.58
CA SER A 32 8.49 22.68 -1.63
C SER A 32 7.55 21.47 -1.61
N ASN A 33 8.05 20.33 -2.10
CA ASN A 33 7.29 19.09 -2.17
C ASN A 33 7.51 18.18 -0.95
N ILE A 34 8.12 18.73 0.11
CA ILE A 34 8.42 18.03 1.37
C ILE A 34 7.81 18.83 2.51
N HIS A 35 6.88 18.24 3.23
CA HIS A 35 6.18 18.92 4.31
C HIS A 35 6.48 18.24 5.65
N LEU A 36 7.36 18.85 6.43
CA LEU A 36 7.59 18.47 7.82
C LEU A 36 6.44 18.98 8.68
N ARG A 37 5.69 18.07 9.31
CA ARG A 37 4.63 18.35 10.28
C ARG A 37 4.89 17.60 11.57
N GLY A 38 4.58 18.20 12.70
CA GLY A 38 4.90 17.61 14.00
C GLY A 38 6.40 17.44 14.19
N THR A 39 6.84 16.23 14.52
CA THR A 39 8.25 15.88 14.66
C THR A 39 8.56 14.50 14.10
N LEU A 40 9.79 14.29 13.68
CA LEU A 40 10.38 12.98 13.36
C LEU A 40 11.62 12.73 14.24
N SER A 41 11.69 13.37 15.41
CA SER A 41 12.84 13.29 16.30
C SER A 41 12.80 12.13 17.27
N ASN A 42 11.63 11.50 17.46
CA ASN A 42 11.48 10.37 18.38
C ASN A 42 12.25 9.15 17.88
N CYS A 43 12.09 8.77 16.60
CA CYS A 43 12.82 7.67 16.00
C CYS A 43 14.34 7.88 16.05
N LYS A 44 14.84 9.08 15.69
CA LYS A 44 16.26 9.43 15.80
C LYS A 44 16.78 9.18 17.22
N ARG A 45 16.03 9.66 18.22
CA ARG A 45 16.40 9.50 19.63
C ARG A 45 16.49 8.02 20.03
N VAL A 46 15.52 7.20 19.62
CA VAL A 46 15.53 5.75 19.88
C VAL A 46 16.78 5.13 19.24
N PHE A 47 17.04 5.41 17.97
CA PHE A 47 18.20 4.89 17.24
C PHE A 47 19.53 5.24 17.94
N GLU A 48 19.73 6.51 18.31
CA GLU A 48 20.96 6.98 18.93
C GLU A 48 21.14 6.51 20.38
N GLN A 49 20.05 6.36 21.16
CA GLN A 49 20.15 6.11 22.60
C GLN A 49 20.07 4.64 22.96
N THR A 50 19.33 3.84 22.20
CA THR A 50 19.14 2.42 22.49
C THR A 50 20.05 1.53 21.66
N GLY A 51 20.60 2.04 20.56
CA GLY A 51 21.30 1.25 19.56
C GLY A 51 20.39 0.24 18.84
N LYS A 52 19.06 0.45 18.88
CA LYS A 52 18.06 -0.39 18.18
C LYS A 52 17.06 0.51 17.46
N GLY A 53 16.49 -0.01 16.37
CA GLY A 53 15.46 0.69 15.63
C GLY A 53 14.53 -0.26 14.90
N HIS A 54 13.21 -0.06 15.01
CA HIS A 54 12.23 -0.78 14.21
C HIS A 54 11.59 0.18 13.20
N VAL A 55 11.83 -0.09 11.92
CA VAL A 55 11.32 0.71 10.81
C VAL A 55 10.40 -0.14 9.95
N ALA A 56 9.17 0.31 9.72
CA ALA A 56 8.19 -0.39 8.91
C ALA A 56 7.83 0.36 7.64
N PHE A 57 7.51 -0.39 6.59
CA PHE A 57 7.01 0.13 5.31
C PHE A 57 5.71 -0.58 4.98
N ILE A 58 4.61 0.17 4.85
CA ILE A 58 3.32 -0.36 4.46
C ILE A 58 2.80 0.33 3.20
N GLY A 59 2.35 -0.47 2.24
CA GLY A 59 1.90 0.06 0.94
C GLY A 59 1.48 -1.01 -0.05
N GLY A 60 1.37 -0.60 -1.31
CA GLY A 60 1.04 -1.45 -2.43
C GLY A 60 2.25 -2.18 -3.03
N SER A 61 2.25 -2.30 -4.38
CA SER A 61 3.35 -2.95 -5.13
C SER A 61 4.65 -2.16 -5.08
N ILE A 62 4.60 -0.85 -5.02
CA ILE A 62 5.78 0.03 -4.96
C ILE A 62 6.55 -0.25 -3.67
N THR A 63 5.84 -0.40 -2.55
CA THR A 63 6.44 -0.76 -1.26
C THR A 63 6.87 -2.23 -1.22
N TYR A 64 6.12 -3.16 -1.85
CA TYR A 64 6.47 -4.58 -1.91
C TYR A 64 7.80 -4.82 -2.63
N MET A 65 8.05 -4.11 -3.73
CA MET A 65 9.24 -4.26 -4.56
C MET A 65 10.53 -3.81 -3.84
N ASN A 66 11.68 -4.31 -4.33
CA ASN A 66 13.00 -3.83 -3.91
C ASN A 66 13.33 -2.51 -4.63
N GLY A 67 12.64 -1.43 -4.23
CA GLY A 67 12.78 -0.10 -4.76
C GLY A 67 13.26 0.88 -3.70
N TYR A 68 12.45 1.92 -3.39
CA TYR A 68 12.79 2.95 -2.41
C TYR A 68 13.03 2.39 -1.00
N ARG A 69 12.29 1.36 -0.62
CA ARG A 69 12.36 0.76 0.73
C ARG A 69 13.77 0.30 1.11
N PRO A 70 14.48 -0.60 0.37
CA PRO A 70 15.86 -0.94 0.70
C PRO A 70 16.79 0.27 0.65
N MET A 71 16.64 1.21 -0.30
CA MET A 71 17.47 2.41 -0.35
C MET A 71 17.32 3.30 0.90
N VAL A 72 16.10 3.41 1.44
CA VAL A 72 15.86 4.11 2.71
C VAL A 72 16.42 3.32 3.89
N SER A 73 16.38 1.99 3.85
CA SER A 73 17.01 1.15 4.88
C SER A 73 18.52 1.37 4.91
N ASP A 74 19.17 1.31 3.75
CA ASP A 74 20.62 1.56 3.60
C ASP A 74 20.98 2.97 4.09
N LEU A 75 20.19 3.99 3.75
CA LEU A 75 20.35 5.38 4.23
C LEU A 75 20.31 5.47 5.77
N LEU A 76 19.42 4.74 6.43
CA LEU A 76 19.31 4.74 7.87
C LEU A 76 20.47 3.99 8.54
N GLU A 77 20.89 2.84 7.98
CA GLU A 77 22.04 2.10 8.46
C GLU A 77 23.36 2.90 8.32
N GLU A 78 23.54 3.59 7.19
CA GLU A 78 24.68 4.48 6.99
C GLU A 78 24.67 5.66 7.99
N LYS A 79 23.50 6.24 8.22
CA LYS A 79 23.33 7.37 9.14
C LYS A 79 23.52 7.00 10.60
N PHE A 80 23.15 5.78 10.99
CA PHE A 80 23.21 5.27 12.37
C PHE A 80 23.97 3.95 12.45
N PRO A 81 25.31 3.96 12.21
CA PRO A 81 26.11 2.72 12.08
C PRO A 81 26.19 1.88 13.37
N ASN A 82 25.80 2.44 14.50
CA ASN A 82 25.78 1.75 15.80
C ASN A 82 24.38 1.27 16.20
N THR A 83 23.40 1.32 15.27
CA THR A 83 22.03 0.91 15.52
C THR A 83 21.73 -0.41 14.81
N GLU A 84 21.26 -1.39 15.55
CA GLU A 84 20.71 -2.63 15.00
C GLU A 84 19.28 -2.38 14.55
N PHE A 85 19.04 -2.40 13.24
CA PHE A 85 17.73 -2.15 12.65
C PHE A 85 16.96 -3.45 12.39
N GLN A 86 15.66 -3.42 12.73
CA GLN A 86 14.64 -4.32 12.20
C GLN A 86 13.85 -3.58 11.13
N PHE A 87 13.83 -4.10 9.89
CA PHE A 87 13.02 -3.56 8.81
C PHE A 87 11.85 -4.48 8.49
N THR A 88 10.62 -3.97 8.64
CA THR A 88 9.39 -4.70 8.31
C THR A 88 8.87 -4.25 6.94
N ASN A 89 8.85 -5.19 5.98
CA ASN A 89 8.19 -4.98 4.69
C ASN A 89 6.74 -5.48 4.73
N ALA A 90 5.80 -4.57 4.90
CA ALA A 90 4.36 -4.83 4.83
C ALA A 90 3.74 -4.35 3.50
N GLY A 91 4.50 -4.34 2.41
CA GLY A 91 4.00 -4.11 1.06
C GLY A 91 3.23 -5.32 0.54
N ILE A 92 2.03 -5.13 0.02
CA ILE A 92 1.26 -6.16 -0.69
C ILE A 92 0.75 -5.56 -2.00
N SER A 93 1.25 -6.09 -3.12
CA SER A 93 0.86 -5.60 -4.45
C SER A 93 -0.65 -5.57 -4.65
N SER A 94 -1.15 -4.50 -5.26
CA SER A 94 -2.57 -4.26 -5.56
C SER A 94 -3.47 -3.90 -4.37
N THR A 95 -2.92 -3.73 -3.18
CA THR A 95 -3.73 -3.31 -2.02
C THR A 95 -3.75 -1.81 -1.86
N CYS A 96 -4.90 -1.26 -1.53
CA CYS A 96 -5.19 0.14 -1.27
C CYS A 96 -5.16 0.48 0.23
N SER A 97 -5.36 1.75 0.59
CA SER A 97 -5.37 2.21 1.98
C SER A 97 -6.45 1.53 2.84
N THR A 98 -7.63 1.23 2.28
CA THR A 98 -8.68 0.44 2.96
C THR A 98 -8.14 -0.93 3.39
N THR A 99 -7.52 -1.67 2.48
CA THR A 99 -6.88 -2.96 2.83
C THR A 99 -5.74 -2.76 3.82
N GLY A 100 -4.95 -1.70 3.64
CA GLY A 100 -3.86 -1.30 4.53
C GLY A 100 -4.33 -1.13 5.97
N ALA A 101 -5.40 -0.38 6.20
CA ALA A 101 -5.96 -0.11 7.53
C ALA A 101 -6.45 -1.38 8.24
N HIS A 102 -7.05 -2.33 7.51
CA HIS A 102 -7.55 -3.56 8.11
C HIS A 102 -6.47 -4.62 8.37
N ARG A 103 -5.33 -4.59 7.64
CA ARG A 103 -4.22 -5.53 7.83
C ARG A 103 -3.09 -5.00 8.70
N LEU A 104 -3.10 -3.72 9.06
CA LEU A 104 -2.01 -3.02 9.76
C LEU A 104 -1.59 -3.74 11.05
N THR A 105 -2.55 -4.13 11.88
CA THR A 105 -2.24 -4.83 13.13
C THR A 105 -1.52 -6.14 12.87
N ARG A 106 -2.01 -6.97 11.95
CA ARG A 106 -1.42 -8.27 11.61
C ARG A 106 -0.02 -8.13 10.99
N ASP A 107 0.13 -7.20 10.05
CA ASP A 107 1.31 -7.15 9.17
C ASP A 107 2.42 -6.23 9.72
N VAL A 108 2.11 -5.37 10.68
CA VAL A 108 3.04 -4.39 11.26
C VAL A 108 3.01 -4.40 12.79
N LEU A 109 1.88 -4.03 13.42
CA LEU A 109 1.85 -3.73 14.85
C LEU A 109 2.03 -4.97 15.74
N ALA A 110 1.68 -6.16 15.25
CA ALA A 110 1.92 -7.42 15.96
C ALA A 110 3.40 -7.81 16.05
N HIS A 111 4.28 -7.14 15.30
CA HIS A 111 5.73 -7.40 15.30
C HIS A 111 6.51 -6.52 16.30
N GLY A 112 5.83 -5.79 17.15
CA GLY A 112 6.40 -4.91 18.17
C GLY A 112 6.20 -3.43 17.88
N ASP A 113 6.69 -2.60 18.81
CA ASP A 113 6.64 -1.15 18.64
C ASP A 113 7.49 -0.70 17.45
N VAL A 114 6.90 0.10 16.57
CA VAL A 114 7.56 0.68 15.42
C VAL A 114 7.98 2.11 15.77
N ASP A 115 9.25 2.47 15.50
CA ASP A 115 9.79 3.80 15.77
C ASP A 115 9.55 4.77 14.61
N LEU A 116 9.69 4.26 13.36
CA LEU A 116 9.47 5.01 12.14
C LEU A 116 8.68 4.17 11.13
N ILE A 117 7.61 4.73 10.57
CA ILE A 117 6.82 4.04 9.56
C ILE A 117 6.62 4.90 8.31
N PHE A 118 6.82 4.27 7.14
CA PHE A 118 6.54 4.84 5.83
C PHE A 118 5.25 4.25 5.29
N ILE A 119 4.33 5.11 4.81
CA ILE A 119 3.02 4.73 4.27
C ILE A 119 2.92 5.19 2.81
N GLU A 120 2.53 4.28 1.91
CA GLU A 120 2.39 4.55 0.48
C GLU A 120 1.14 3.85 -0.07
N PHE A 121 0.10 4.61 -0.47
CA PHE A 121 -1.11 4.06 -1.06
C PHE A 121 -1.77 4.95 -2.13
N ALA A 122 -1.27 6.18 -2.37
CA ALA A 122 -1.95 7.13 -3.26
C ALA A 122 -2.19 6.57 -4.67
N VAL A 123 -1.22 5.85 -5.23
CA VAL A 123 -1.34 5.24 -6.55
C VAL A 123 -2.40 4.14 -6.60
N ASN A 124 -2.47 3.29 -5.57
CA ASN A 124 -3.44 2.21 -5.53
C ASN A 124 -4.86 2.71 -5.21
N ASP A 125 -4.98 3.74 -4.37
CA ASP A 125 -6.26 4.40 -4.09
C ASP A 125 -6.83 5.06 -5.35
N ASP A 126 -5.96 5.67 -6.19
CA ASP A 126 -6.34 6.27 -7.47
C ASP A 126 -6.71 5.22 -8.52
N GLN A 127 -5.69 4.49 -8.99
CA GLN A 127 -5.85 3.68 -10.20
C GLN A 127 -6.53 2.33 -9.97
N ASP A 128 -6.39 1.74 -8.78
CA ASP A 128 -6.86 0.38 -8.51
C ASP A 128 -8.21 0.39 -7.76
N ALA A 129 -8.28 1.07 -6.64
CA ALA A 129 -9.50 1.15 -5.85
C ALA A 129 -10.48 2.20 -6.37
N GLN A 130 -9.98 3.21 -7.10
CA GLN A 130 -10.77 4.34 -7.56
C GLN A 130 -11.55 5.00 -6.41
N HIS A 131 -10.84 5.19 -5.29
CA HIS A 131 -11.43 5.80 -4.11
C HIS A 131 -11.89 7.23 -4.40
N ASP A 132 -13.10 7.54 -3.98
CA ASP A 132 -13.50 8.91 -3.77
C ASP A 132 -12.83 9.49 -2.52
N GLN A 133 -13.02 10.78 -2.27
CA GLN A 133 -12.37 11.45 -1.14
C GLN A 133 -12.72 10.82 0.22
N PRO A 134 -13.99 10.48 0.55
CA PRO A 134 -14.32 9.80 1.79
C PRO A 134 -13.59 8.47 1.98
N HIS A 135 -13.57 7.60 0.97
CA HIS A 135 -12.91 6.29 1.09
C HIS A 135 -11.40 6.42 1.27
N ALA A 136 -10.74 7.34 0.53
CA ALA A 136 -9.32 7.62 0.70
C ALA A 136 -8.99 8.20 2.10
N ILE A 137 -9.85 9.07 2.66
CA ILE A 137 -9.74 9.56 4.03
C ILE A 137 -9.86 8.40 5.00
N ARG A 138 -10.92 7.59 4.92
CA ARG A 138 -11.19 6.49 5.84
C ARG A 138 -10.03 5.50 5.95
N GLY A 139 -9.43 5.13 4.82
CA GLY A 139 -8.28 4.24 4.77
C GLY A 139 -7.04 4.85 5.41
N MET A 140 -6.64 6.05 4.99
CA MET A 140 -5.44 6.72 5.51
C MET A 140 -5.59 7.12 6.99
N GLU A 141 -6.74 7.65 7.38
CA GLU A 141 -7.03 7.98 8.78
C GLU A 141 -7.02 6.73 9.66
N GLY A 142 -7.57 5.62 9.15
CA GLY A 142 -7.52 4.32 9.80
C GLY A 142 -6.09 3.88 10.11
N LEU A 143 -5.18 3.98 9.15
CA LEU A 143 -3.77 3.66 9.33
C LEU A 143 -3.11 4.54 10.40
N ILE A 144 -3.18 5.85 10.25
CA ILE A 144 -2.49 6.80 11.13
C ILE A 144 -3.03 6.72 12.56
N ALA A 145 -4.36 6.66 12.74
CA ALA A 145 -4.96 6.59 14.06
C ALA A 145 -4.62 5.30 14.80
N GLN A 146 -4.56 4.16 14.12
CA GLN A 146 -4.16 2.89 14.71
C GLN A 146 -2.70 2.90 15.14
N ILE A 147 -1.77 3.41 14.30
CA ILE A 147 -0.35 3.55 14.64
C ILE A 147 -0.19 4.43 15.89
N ARG A 148 -0.80 5.61 15.89
CA ARG A 148 -0.71 6.55 17.03
C ARG A 148 -1.32 6.01 18.32
N ARG A 149 -2.34 5.16 18.22
CA ARG A 149 -2.94 4.51 19.37
C ARG A 149 -2.04 3.40 19.92
N HIS A 150 -1.41 2.63 19.05
CA HIS A 150 -0.51 1.55 19.42
C HIS A 150 0.78 2.09 20.04
N ASN A 151 1.45 3.01 19.34
CA ASN A 151 2.65 3.70 19.81
C ASN A 151 2.53 5.21 19.57
N PRO A 152 2.18 6.02 20.60
CA PRO A 152 2.06 7.47 20.44
C PRO A 152 3.40 8.17 20.15
N ASN A 153 4.52 7.46 20.24
CA ASN A 153 5.85 7.98 19.95
C ASN A 153 6.33 7.65 18.53
N ALA A 154 5.60 6.79 17.80
CA ALA A 154 5.96 6.41 16.44
C ALA A 154 5.97 7.61 15.48
N ASP A 155 7.06 7.81 14.78
CA ASP A 155 7.18 8.81 13.72
C ASP A 155 6.62 8.24 12.41
N ILE A 156 5.86 9.06 11.65
CA ILE A 156 5.17 8.62 10.43
C ILE A 156 5.53 9.53 9.27
N VAL A 157 5.82 8.92 8.12
CA VAL A 157 6.02 9.62 6.85
C VAL A 157 5.07 9.02 5.81
N VAL A 158 4.26 9.86 5.15
CA VAL A 158 3.43 9.44 4.02
C VAL A 158 4.09 9.89 2.72
N THR A 159 4.23 8.96 1.77
CA THR A 159 4.87 9.23 0.48
C THR A 159 3.85 9.08 -0.65
N HIS A 160 3.70 10.12 -1.47
CA HIS A 160 2.79 10.12 -2.62
C HIS A 160 3.57 9.83 -3.90
N PHE A 161 3.58 8.56 -4.33
CA PHE A 161 4.09 8.15 -5.62
C PHE A 161 3.14 8.58 -6.75
N ALA A 162 3.54 8.37 -8.00
CA ALA A 162 2.86 8.89 -9.19
C ALA A 162 2.34 7.81 -10.14
N ASN A 163 1.25 8.11 -10.79
CA ASN A 163 0.88 7.56 -12.08
C ASN A 163 0.62 8.70 -13.09
N GLN A 164 0.50 8.37 -14.37
CA GLN A 164 0.32 9.39 -15.41
C GLN A 164 -0.98 10.19 -15.26
N GLY A 165 -2.08 9.55 -14.81
CA GLY A 165 -3.35 10.24 -14.58
C GLY A 165 -3.25 11.29 -13.48
N MET A 166 -2.62 10.95 -12.35
CA MET A 166 -2.38 11.89 -11.24
C MET A 166 -1.49 13.07 -11.67
N MET A 167 -0.44 12.80 -12.46
CA MET A 167 0.44 13.86 -12.99
C MET A 167 -0.31 14.80 -13.94
N GLU A 168 -1.20 14.26 -14.79
CA GLU A 168 -2.01 15.07 -15.67
C GLU A 168 -3.01 15.94 -14.89
N THR A 169 -3.63 15.41 -13.84
CA THR A 169 -4.49 16.18 -12.93
C THR A 169 -3.73 17.36 -12.32
N LEU A 170 -2.47 17.14 -11.87
CA LEU A 170 -1.63 18.22 -11.35
C LEU A 170 -1.30 19.30 -12.39
N ARG A 171 -1.03 18.92 -13.68
CA ARG A 171 -0.79 19.88 -14.77
C ARG A 171 -2.03 20.73 -15.09
N GLN A 172 -3.22 20.21 -14.84
CA GLN A 172 -4.48 20.96 -14.98
C GLN A 172 -4.73 21.89 -13.80
N GLY A 173 -3.84 21.93 -12.81
CA GLY A 173 -3.95 22.76 -11.61
C GLY A 173 -4.87 22.19 -10.54
N GLU A 174 -5.28 20.91 -10.69
CA GLU A 174 -6.11 20.19 -9.74
C GLU A 174 -5.26 19.24 -8.88
N GLN A 175 -5.80 18.84 -7.72
CA GLN A 175 -5.16 17.86 -6.86
C GLN A 175 -5.78 16.46 -7.09
N PRO A 176 -4.95 15.42 -7.33
CA PRO A 176 -5.46 14.05 -7.36
C PRO A 176 -6.19 13.71 -6.07
N ILE A 177 -7.38 13.11 -6.18
CA ILE A 177 -8.26 12.82 -5.04
C ILE A 177 -7.53 12.13 -3.89
N PRO A 178 -6.73 11.04 -4.11
CA PRO A 178 -6.04 10.39 -3.00
C PRO A 178 -4.98 11.26 -2.35
N ILE A 179 -4.22 12.05 -3.13
CA ILE A 179 -3.20 12.96 -2.57
C ILE A 179 -3.87 14.03 -1.70
N ALA A 180 -4.94 14.65 -2.19
CA ALA A 180 -5.71 15.66 -1.44
C ALA A 180 -6.29 15.07 -0.14
N ALA A 181 -6.89 13.88 -0.21
CA ALA A 181 -7.46 13.18 0.93
C ALA A 181 -6.40 12.80 1.97
N HIS A 182 -5.28 12.19 1.52
CA HIS A 182 -4.18 11.82 2.40
C HIS A 182 -3.53 13.04 3.05
N ASN A 183 -3.30 14.12 2.30
CA ASN A 183 -2.77 15.37 2.87
C ASN A 183 -3.69 15.94 3.94
N LYS A 184 -5.02 15.94 3.72
CA LYS A 184 -5.99 16.39 4.71
C LYS A 184 -5.89 15.58 6.01
N VAL A 185 -5.72 14.26 5.92
CA VAL A 185 -5.48 13.41 7.10
C VAL A 185 -4.12 13.74 7.73
N CYS A 186 -3.05 13.86 6.93
CA CYS A 186 -1.71 14.18 7.43
C CYS A 186 -1.66 15.53 8.15
N GLU A 187 -2.39 16.52 7.66
CA GLU A 187 -2.55 17.83 8.32
C GLU A 187 -3.27 17.72 9.65
N HIS A 188 -4.39 16.98 9.69
CA HIS A 188 -5.18 16.77 10.88
C HIS A 188 -4.41 16.04 12.00
N TYR A 189 -3.58 15.06 11.63
CA TYR A 189 -2.76 14.27 12.55
C TYR A 189 -1.32 14.76 12.70
N GLN A 190 -0.95 15.88 12.07
CA GLN A 190 0.41 16.44 12.07
C GLN A 190 1.45 15.39 11.61
N VAL A 191 1.21 14.76 10.47
CA VAL A 191 2.06 13.75 9.84
C VAL A 191 2.81 14.35 8.67
N SER A 192 4.10 14.05 8.58
CA SER A 192 4.98 14.54 7.51
C SER A 192 4.71 13.85 6.19
N THR A 193 4.82 14.59 5.08
CA THR A 193 4.58 14.06 3.73
C THR A 193 5.71 14.37 2.75
N VAL A 194 5.92 13.46 1.81
CA VAL A 194 6.78 13.61 0.64
C VAL A 194 5.92 13.46 -0.61
N ASN A 195 5.76 14.54 -1.38
CA ASN A 195 4.94 14.54 -2.59
C ASN A 195 5.81 14.32 -3.84
N LEU A 196 6.20 13.06 -4.08
CA LEU A 196 6.98 12.68 -5.25
C LEU A 196 6.19 12.86 -6.56
N CYS A 197 4.85 12.78 -6.53
CA CYS A 197 4.04 13.01 -7.72
C CYS A 197 4.20 14.44 -8.23
N GLN A 198 4.12 15.43 -7.36
CA GLN A 198 4.34 16.84 -7.70
C GLN A 198 5.79 17.09 -8.14
N GLU A 199 6.75 16.52 -7.42
CA GLU A 199 8.18 16.63 -7.75
C GLU A 199 8.45 16.13 -9.18
N LEU A 200 7.87 14.99 -9.56
CA LEU A 200 8.04 14.43 -10.90
C LEU A 200 7.44 15.31 -11.98
N VAL A 201 6.28 15.91 -11.76
CA VAL A 201 5.69 16.87 -12.70
C VAL A 201 6.67 18.02 -12.92
N GLU A 202 7.15 18.64 -11.86
CA GLU A 202 8.09 19.77 -11.92
C GLU A 202 9.42 19.41 -12.61
N LEU A 203 9.98 18.22 -12.29
CA LEU A 203 11.23 17.77 -12.90
C LEU A 203 11.06 17.43 -14.38
N ILE A 204 9.95 16.83 -14.79
CA ILE A 204 9.68 16.47 -16.18
C ILE A 204 9.38 17.73 -17.00
N ASP A 205 8.59 18.66 -16.47
CA ASP A 205 8.24 19.89 -17.18
C ASP A 205 9.44 20.85 -17.30
N ALA A 206 10.41 20.72 -16.39
CA ALA A 206 11.73 21.39 -16.47
C ALA A 206 12.78 20.61 -17.30
N GLU A 207 12.39 19.53 -18.01
CA GLU A 207 13.26 18.67 -18.82
C GLU A 207 14.46 18.04 -18.06
N LYS A 208 14.38 17.96 -16.73
CA LYS A 208 15.43 17.38 -15.87
C LYS A 208 15.33 15.85 -15.78
N THR A 209 14.18 15.27 -16.11
CA THR A 209 13.94 13.82 -16.17
C THR A 209 12.83 13.49 -17.16
N THR A 210 12.51 12.20 -17.31
CA THR A 210 11.36 11.74 -18.08
C THR A 210 10.63 10.62 -17.36
N TRP A 211 9.34 10.43 -17.69
CA TRP A 211 8.56 9.31 -17.16
C TRP A 211 9.19 7.94 -17.46
N ALA A 212 9.80 7.79 -18.65
CA ALA A 212 10.46 6.54 -19.06
C ALA A 212 11.74 6.28 -18.24
N LEU A 213 12.50 7.33 -17.91
CA LEU A 213 13.69 7.24 -17.09
C LEU A 213 13.35 6.95 -15.64
N TYR A 214 12.31 7.61 -15.11
CA TYR A 214 11.76 7.32 -13.79
C TYR A 214 11.33 5.86 -13.66
N GLY A 215 10.74 5.26 -14.70
CA GLY A 215 10.42 3.84 -14.79
C GLY A 215 8.94 3.50 -14.79
N GLY A 216 8.07 4.48 -14.83
CA GLY A 216 6.62 4.28 -14.85
C GLY A 216 6.02 4.17 -13.46
N VAL A 217 4.82 3.59 -13.35
CA VAL A 217 4.12 3.39 -12.05
C VAL A 217 4.98 2.61 -11.04
N HIS A 218 5.82 1.70 -11.53
CA HIS A 218 6.79 0.98 -10.72
C HIS A 218 8.19 1.55 -10.99
N PRO A 219 8.70 2.47 -10.17
CA PRO A 219 9.95 3.17 -10.43
C PRO A 219 11.12 2.22 -10.61
N LYS A 220 12.00 2.54 -11.57
CA LYS A 220 13.31 1.91 -11.73
C LYS A 220 14.29 2.43 -10.65
N PRO A 221 15.51 1.87 -10.52
CA PRO A 221 16.48 2.35 -9.52
C PRO A 221 16.66 3.86 -9.50
N TYR A 222 16.75 4.52 -10.66
CA TYR A 222 16.83 5.96 -10.78
C TYR A 222 15.61 6.69 -10.16
N GLY A 223 14.39 6.26 -10.47
CA GLY A 223 13.18 6.86 -9.92
C GLY A 223 13.03 6.62 -8.41
N ASN A 224 13.45 5.45 -7.93
CA ASN A 224 13.49 5.16 -6.50
C ASN A 224 14.53 6.02 -5.77
N ALA A 225 15.67 6.34 -6.42
CA ALA A 225 16.68 7.22 -5.86
C ALA A 225 16.16 8.67 -5.68
N ILE A 226 15.32 9.18 -6.59
CA ILE A 226 14.64 10.48 -6.43
C ILE A 226 13.78 10.48 -5.16
N CYS A 227 12.94 9.44 -4.98
CA CYS A 227 12.13 9.29 -3.77
C CYS A 227 12.98 9.24 -2.51
N THR A 228 14.05 8.45 -2.52
CA THR A 228 14.97 8.31 -1.38
C THR A 228 15.66 9.65 -1.06
N ALA A 229 16.06 10.43 -2.07
CA ALA A 229 16.65 11.76 -1.85
C ALA A 229 15.65 12.74 -1.22
N MET A 230 14.36 12.71 -1.60
CA MET A 230 13.33 13.51 -0.95
C MET A 230 13.14 13.10 0.51
N ILE A 231 13.09 11.79 0.80
CA ILE A 231 13.00 11.26 2.17
C ILE A 231 14.24 11.69 2.98
N ALA A 232 15.44 11.55 2.41
CA ALA A 232 16.68 11.97 3.05
C ALA A 232 16.66 13.48 3.42
N LYS A 233 16.18 14.32 2.49
CA LYS A 233 16.02 15.76 2.71
C LYS A 233 15.01 16.07 3.82
N LEU A 234 13.86 15.35 3.86
CA LEU A 234 12.89 15.47 4.96
C LEU A 234 13.52 15.11 6.31
N LEU A 235 14.19 13.96 6.38
CA LEU A 235 14.84 13.50 7.62
C LEU A 235 15.97 14.40 8.04
N GLN A 236 16.77 14.93 7.11
CA GLN A 236 17.81 15.92 7.39
C GLN A 236 17.23 17.19 8.03
N HIS A 237 16.13 17.73 7.49
CA HIS A 237 15.43 18.89 8.05
C HIS A 237 14.88 18.59 9.46
N ALA A 238 14.24 17.43 9.62
CA ALA A 238 13.64 17.02 10.90
C ALA A 238 14.70 16.83 11.99
N TRP A 239 15.88 16.35 11.62
CA TRP A 239 16.96 16.01 12.54
C TRP A 239 18.05 17.09 12.69
N ALA A 240 17.88 18.25 12.02
CA ALA A 240 18.83 19.35 12.10
C ALA A 240 18.98 19.93 13.53
N LYS A 241 17.92 19.84 14.32
CA LYS A 241 17.94 20.29 15.71
C LYS A 241 17.90 19.08 16.66
N PRO A 242 18.77 19.04 17.66
CA PRO A 242 18.70 17.98 18.67
C PRO A 242 17.40 18.10 19.47
N SER A 243 16.75 16.96 19.72
CA SER A 243 15.60 16.85 20.62
C SER A 243 15.98 16.00 21.82
N ASN A 244 15.95 16.60 23.01
CA ASN A 244 16.26 15.90 24.26
C ASN A 244 15.03 15.29 24.93
N LYS A 245 13.83 15.45 24.33
CA LYS A 245 12.57 14.97 24.88
C LYS A 245 11.81 14.14 23.84
N VAL A 246 11.17 13.08 24.33
CA VAL A 246 10.15 12.38 23.54
C VAL A 246 8.91 13.28 23.43
N ILE A 247 8.43 13.47 22.23
CA ILE A 247 7.24 14.24 21.94
C ILE A 247 6.13 13.27 21.53
N LYS A 248 5.16 13.06 22.44
CA LYS A 248 3.99 12.23 22.12
C LYS A 248 3.16 12.89 21.03
N HIS A 249 2.84 12.13 20.03
CA HIS A 249 1.91 12.52 18.99
C HIS A 249 0.47 12.27 19.46
N THR A 250 -0.26 13.35 19.72
CA THR A 250 -1.63 13.27 20.23
C THR A 250 -2.60 12.89 19.11
N LEU A 251 -3.59 12.08 19.45
CA LEU A 251 -4.74 11.86 18.58
C LEU A 251 -5.65 13.10 18.60
N PRO A 252 -6.19 13.52 17.45
CA PRO A 252 -7.26 14.53 17.42
C PRO A 252 -8.47 14.08 18.25
N ALA A 253 -9.22 15.06 18.77
CA ALA A 253 -10.41 14.79 19.58
C ALA A 253 -11.52 14.06 18.82
N LYS A 254 -11.56 14.25 17.50
CA LYS A 254 -12.51 13.61 16.59
C LYS A 254 -11.79 13.21 15.30
N PRO A 255 -12.16 12.07 14.68
CA PRO A 255 -11.70 11.73 13.36
C PRO A 255 -12.27 12.72 12.32
N LEU A 256 -11.65 12.80 11.15
CA LEU A 256 -12.16 13.55 10.00
C LEU A 256 -13.43 12.93 9.43
N ASP A 257 -13.51 11.60 9.42
CA ASP A 257 -14.71 10.85 9.04
C ASP A 257 -15.05 9.85 10.16
N GLN A 258 -16.30 9.90 10.66
CA GLN A 258 -16.76 8.99 11.70
C GLN A 258 -16.77 7.52 11.26
N ALA A 259 -16.81 7.26 9.95
CA ALA A 259 -16.72 5.93 9.38
C ALA A 259 -15.27 5.47 9.09
N SER A 260 -14.26 6.26 9.47
CA SER A 260 -12.85 5.89 9.28
C SER A 260 -12.50 4.60 10.00
N TYR A 261 -11.64 3.80 9.36
CA TYR A 261 -11.26 2.45 9.84
C TYR A 261 -10.24 2.50 10.99
N ILE A 262 -10.51 3.37 11.97
CA ILE A 262 -9.61 3.59 13.12
C ILE A 262 -9.52 2.40 14.06
N TRP A 263 -10.39 1.41 13.91
CA TRP A 263 -10.42 0.12 14.58
C TRP A 263 -10.40 -1.03 13.59
N GLY A 264 -9.86 -0.77 12.39
CA GLY A 264 -9.80 -1.74 11.30
C GLY A 264 -9.00 -2.98 11.68
N GLN A 265 -9.55 -4.16 11.43
CA GLN A 265 -8.87 -5.44 11.62
C GLN A 265 -9.39 -6.48 10.66
N PHE A 266 -8.56 -7.48 10.36
CA PHE A 266 -9.00 -8.68 9.67
C PHE A 266 -9.49 -9.74 10.65
N GLN A 267 -10.55 -10.44 10.25
CA GLN A 267 -11.04 -11.63 10.94
C GLN A 267 -11.12 -12.82 9.98
N GLU A 268 -10.89 -14.00 10.53
CA GLU A 268 -10.96 -15.25 9.77
C GLU A 268 -12.40 -15.54 9.33
N PRO A 269 -12.62 -15.98 8.08
CA PRO A 269 -13.96 -16.23 7.58
C PRO A 269 -14.55 -17.57 8.04
N ALA A 270 -13.81 -18.38 8.81
CA ALA A 270 -14.22 -19.71 9.27
C ALA A 270 -15.46 -19.72 10.16
N THR A 271 -15.82 -18.57 10.76
CA THR A 271 -17.00 -18.43 11.64
C THR A 271 -18.27 -18.06 10.88
N ALA A 272 -18.21 -17.90 9.55
CA ALA A 272 -19.40 -17.67 8.74
C ALA A 272 -20.30 -18.93 8.71
N ASN A 273 -21.59 -18.73 8.94
CA ASN A 273 -22.58 -19.78 8.77
C ASN A 273 -23.02 -19.83 7.30
N HIS A 274 -22.77 -20.95 6.61
CA HIS A 274 -22.97 -21.08 5.18
C HIS A 274 -23.69 -22.37 4.78
N ASP A 275 -24.32 -22.38 3.60
CA ASP A 275 -24.90 -23.58 3.02
C ASP A 275 -23.81 -24.54 2.47
N GLU A 276 -24.23 -25.71 1.99
CA GLU A 276 -23.35 -26.78 1.51
C GLU A 276 -22.56 -26.42 0.24
N ASN A 277 -22.89 -25.31 -0.43
CA ASN A 277 -22.22 -24.86 -1.66
C ASN A 277 -21.04 -23.91 -1.38
N TRP A 278 -20.81 -23.62 -0.10
CA TRP A 278 -19.64 -22.89 0.37
C TRP A 278 -18.74 -23.82 1.17
N GLN A 279 -17.45 -23.52 1.17
CA GLN A 279 -16.49 -24.26 1.96
C GLN A 279 -15.33 -23.36 2.41
N VAL A 280 -14.72 -23.74 3.53
CA VAL A 280 -13.49 -23.11 4.03
C VAL A 280 -12.32 -24.07 3.75
N SER A 281 -11.65 -23.87 2.63
CA SER A 281 -10.56 -24.75 2.18
C SER A 281 -9.53 -23.99 1.35
N ILE A 282 -8.42 -24.65 1.03
CA ILE A 282 -7.49 -24.17 0.00
C ILE A 282 -8.07 -24.57 -1.36
N PRO A 283 -8.41 -23.62 -2.25
CA PRO A 283 -8.92 -23.96 -3.59
C PRO A 283 -7.90 -24.77 -4.39
N ASP A 284 -8.38 -25.64 -5.27
CA ASP A 284 -7.51 -26.29 -6.25
C ASP A 284 -7.08 -25.30 -7.35
N TRP A 285 -6.10 -24.48 -7.03
CA TRP A 285 -5.61 -23.45 -7.92
C TRP A 285 -5.10 -23.94 -9.28
N LYS A 286 -4.81 -25.25 -9.41
CA LYS A 286 -4.35 -25.84 -10.67
C LYS A 286 -5.49 -25.98 -11.67
N SER A 287 -6.71 -26.16 -11.19
CA SER A 287 -7.93 -26.28 -12.01
C SER A 287 -8.58 -24.94 -12.32
N ILE A 288 -8.19 -23.85 -11.61
CA ILE A 288 -8.81 -22.53 -11.73
C ILE A 288 -7.98 -21.64 -12.66
N LYS A 289 -8.64 -21.04 -13.67
CA LYS A 289 -7.97 -20.11 -14.59
C LYS A 289 -7.52 -18.84 -13.88
N GLY A 290 -6.38 -18.29 -14.31
CA GLY A 290 -5.79 -17.05 -13.80
C GLY A 290 -4.54 -17.31 -12.98
N SER A 291 -3.63 -16.34 -12.97
CA SER A 291 -2.44 -16.39 -12.15
C SER A 291 -2.76 -16.08 -10.69
N LEU A 292 -2.02 -16.68 -9.77
CA LEU A 292 -2.12 -16.45 -8.34
C LEU A 292 -0.77 -16.03 -7.79
N ARG A 293 -0.73 -15.00 -6.95
CA ARG A 293 0.49 -14.65 -6.24
C ARG A 293 0.83 -15.70 -5.19
N ARG A 294 2.10 -16.11 -5.15
CA ARG A 294 2.60 -17.21 -4.32
C ARG A 294 2.16 -17.12 -2.84
N GLN A 295 2.11 -15.90 -2.30
CA GLN A 295 1.73 -15.67 -0.90
C GLN A 295 0.30 -16.09 -0.53
N PHE A 296 -0.59 -16.25 -1.52
CA PHE A 296 -1.98 -16.67 -1.30
C PHE A 296 -2.23 -18.15 -1.56
N ALA A 297 -1.27 -18.86 -2.18
CA ALA A 297 -1.50 -20.21 -2.69
C ALA A 297 -1.82 -21.27 -1.60
N GLY A 298 -1.28 -21.08 -0.39
CA GLY A 298 -1.47 -22.00 0.73
C GLY A 298 -2.54 -21.57 1.75
N LEU A 299 -3.28 -20.49 1.46
CA LEU A 299 -4.26 -19.95 2.41
C LEU A 299 -5.63 -20.60 2.24
N LYS A 300 -6.29 -20.90 3.36
CA LYS A 300 -7.71 -21.29 3.37
C LYS A 300 -8.57 -20.07 3.09
N LEU A 301 -9.59 -20.23 2.26
CA LEU A 301 -10.56 -19.20 1.90
C LEU A 301 -11.96 -19.72 2.22
N LEU A 302 -12.88 -18.81 2.56
CA LEU A 302 -14.29 -19.08 2.39
C LEU A 302 -14.63 -18.86 0.91
N HIS A 303 -15.04 -19.92 0.22
CA HIS A 303 -15.32 -19.82 -1.21
C HIS A 303 -16.53 -20.62 -1.65
N GLY A 304 -17.19 -20.14 -2.70
CA GLY A 304 -18.34 -20.75 -3.37
C GLY A 304 -18.50 -20.14 -4.75
N GLU A 305 -19.25 -20.83 -5.62
CA GLU A 305 -19.48 -20.36 -7.00
C GLU A 305 -20.91 -20.58 -7.50
N LYS A 306 -21.72 -21.33 -6.72
CA LYS A 306 -23.11 -21.63 -7.10
C LYS A 306 -23.99 -20.40 -6.91
N VAL A 307 -24.62 -19.95 -7.99
CA VAL A 307 -25.59 -18.85 -7.95
C VAL A 307 -26.72 -19.16 -6.97
N HIS A 308 -27.14 -18.17 -6.21
CA HIS A 308 -28.15 -18.22 -5.14
C HIS A 308 -27.70 -18.93 -3.85
N SER A 309 -26.49 -19.51 -3.79
CA SER A 309 -25.95 -19.96 -2.51
C SER A 309 -25.60 -18.79 -1.60
N GLU A 310 -25.68 -18.99 -0.31
CA GLU A 310 -25.54 -17.88 0.66
C GLU A 310 -24.76 -18.28 1.91
N PHE A 311 -24.20 -17.26 2.54
CA PHE A 311 -23.69 -17.33 3.90
C PHE A 311 -24.21 -16.18 4.74
N LYS A 312 -24.17 -16.37 6.07
CA LYS A 312 -24.43 -15.32 7.07
C LYS A 312 -23.20 -15.11 7.93
N TYR A 313 -22.93 -13.87 8.24
CA TYR A 313 -21.84 -13.49 9.12
C TYR A 313 -22.30 -12.44 10.13
N THR A 314 -22.13 -12.75 11.41
CA THR A 314 -22.48 -11.84 12.52
C THR A 314 -21.19 -11.24 13.07
N PHE A 315 -21.17 -9.94 13.23
CA PHE A 315 -20.01 -9.19 13.72
C PHE A 315 -20.45 -8.02 14.61
N GLU A 316 -19.57 -7.58 15.49
CA GLU A 316 -19.69 -6.33 16.21
C GLU A 316 -18.84 -5.27 15.51
N GLY A 317 -19.39 -4.08 15.24
CA GLY A 317 -18.63 -3.00 14.59
C GLY A 317 -19.49 -1.98 13.87
N THR A 318 -18.84 -1.15 13.07
CA THR A 318 -19.46 -0.07 12.27
C THR A 318 -19.34 -0.30 10.75
N SER A 319 -18.55 -1.29 10.34
CA SER A 319 -18.41 -1.66 8.93
C SER A 319 -17.94 -3.10 8.77
N LEU A 320 -18.29 -3.69 7.65
CA LEU A 320 -17.84 -5.00 7.20
C LEU A 320 -17.39 -4.92 5.74
N GLY A 321 -16.20 -5.40 5.45
CA GLY A 321 -15.71 -5.66 4.11
C GLY A 321 -15.30 -7.12 3.93
N ALA A 322 -15.02 -7.51 2.70
CA ALA A 322 -14.42 -8.78 2.36
C ALA A 322 -13.09 -8.55 1.61
N TYR A 323 -12.00 -9.10 2.14
CA TYR A 323 -10.72 -9.17 1.45
C TYR A 323 -10.74 -10.39 0.56
N VAL A 324 -10.86 -10.19 -0.75
CA VAL A 324 -11.13 -11.22 -1.73
C VAL A 324 -9.98 -11.44 -2.71
N LEU A 325 -9.93 -12.63 -3.31
CA LEU A 325 -9.14 -12.92 -4.51
C LEU A 325 -10.09 -12.98 -5.70
N ALA A 326 -10.23 -11.86 -6.40
CA ALA A 326 -11.14 -11.70 -7.53
C ALA A 326 -10.49 -12.19 -8.82
N GLY A 327 -10.82 -13.41 -9.25
CA GLY A 327 -10.28 -14.07 -10.45
C GLY A 327 -11.05 -13.74 -11.75
N PRO A 328 -10.66 -14.38 -12.88
CA PRO A 328 -11.38 -14.25 -14.15
C PRO A 328 -12.87 -14.64 -14.07
N ASP A 329 -13.21 -15.41 -13.06
CA ASP A 329 -14.53 -15.95 -12.75
C ASP A 329 -15.22 -15.27 -11.57
N ALA A 330 -14.74 -14.10 -11.14
CA ALA A 330 -15.27 -13.39 -9.97
C ALA A 330 -16.74 -13.01 -10.13
N GLY A 331 -17.53 -13.31 -9.10
CA GLY A 331 -18.98 -13.11 -9.07
C GLY A 331 -19.41 -11.71 -8.64
N VAL A 332 -20.72 -11.54 -8.56
CA VAL A 332 -21.41 -10.40 -7.96
C VAL A 332 -22.15 -10.89 -6.72
N LEU A 333 -22.16 -10.09 -5.68
CA LEU A 333 -22.83 -10.39 -4.42
C LEU A 333 -24.08 -9.53 -4.25
N GLU A 334 -25.14 -10.12 -3.71
CA GLU A 334 -26.23 -9.42 -3.03
C GLU A 334 -25.93 -9.45 -1.53
N VAL A 335 -25.92 -8.28 -0.92
CA VAL A 335 -25.55 -8.10 0.48
C VAL A 335 -26.75 -7.50 1.21
N TYR A 336 -27.29 -8.25 2.16
CA TYR A 336 -28.39 -7.86 3.03
C TYR A 336 -27.82 -7.58 4.43
N ILE A 337 -28.20 -6.45 5.02
CA ILE A 337 -27.70 -6.02 6.34
C ILE A 337 -28.87 -6.10 7.32
N ASP A 338 -28.68 -6.82 8.39
CA ASP A 338 -29.70 -7.07 9.42
C ASP A 338 -31.00 -7.60 8.76
N ASP A 339 -32.13 -7.03 9.09
CA ASP A 339 -33.43 -7.45 8.56
C ASP A 339 -33.87 -6.65 7.31
N HIS A 340 -32.97 -5.86 6.69
CA HIS A 340 -33.30 -5.12 5.48
C HIS A 340 -33.49 -6.07 4.28
N GLU A 341 -34.65 -5.94 3.60
CA GLU A 341 -34.98 -6.77 2.45
C GLU A 341 -34.30 -6.33 1.14
N ASN A 342 -33.91 -5.07 1.04
CA ASN A 342 -33.28 -4.53 -0.17
C ASN A 342 -31.77 -4.76 -0.15
N PRO A 343 -31.24 -5.63 -1.05
CA PRO A 343 -29.81 -5.90 -1.07
C PRO A 343 -29.02 -4.79 -1.74
N ARG A 344 -27.79 -4.59 -1.27
CA ARG A 344 -26.75 -3.90 -2.02
C ARG A 344 -26.07 -4.87 -2.97
N SER A 345 -25.90 -4.50 -4.23
CA SER A 345 -25.09 -5.27 -5.18
C SER A 345 -23.62 -4.89 -5.08
N VAL A 346 -22.73 -5.88 -4.97
CA VAL A 346 -21.27 -5.71 -4.87
C VAL A 346 -20.58 -6.55 -5.95
N ASN A 347 -20.00 -5.89 -6.94
CA ASN A 347 -19.25 -6.55 -8.00
C ASN A 347 -17.81 -6.81 -7.53
N LEU A 348 -17.42 -8.09 -7.53
CA LEU A 348 -16.06 -8.49 -7.16
C LEU A 348 -15.06 -8.36 -8.32
N TYR A 349 -15.54 -8.44 -9.57
CA TYR A 349 -14.69 -8.39 -10.75
C TYR A 349 -13.94 -7.05 -10.82
N HIS A 350 -12.65 -7.11 -11.08
CA HIS A 350 -11.78 -5.95 -11.26
C HIS A 350 -11.14 -5.99 -12.66
N ARG A 351 -10.73 -4.86 -13.22
CA ARG A 351 -10.09 -4.81 -14.54
C ARG A 351 -8.88 -5.74 -14.68
N HIS A 352 -8.16 -6.01 -13.58
CA HIS A 352 -7.04 -6.93 -13.55
C HIS A 352 -7.44 -8.39 -13.28
N SER A 353 -8.72 -8.67 -13.02
CA SER A 353 -9.22 -10.04 -12.79
C SER A 353 -9.12 -10.92 -14.04
N ALA A 354 -9.07 -10.36 -15.23
CA ALA A 354 -9.02 -11.12 -16.48
C ALA A 354 -7.90 -12.17 -16.55
N GLY A 355 -6.77 -11.91 -15.88
CA GLY A 355 -5.62 -12.82 -15.87
C GLY A 355 -5.04 -13.11 -14.49
N LEU A 356 -5.57 -12.51 -13.43
CA LEU A 356 -5.01 -12.58 -12.09
C LEU A 356 -6.14 -12.75 -11.06
N HIS A 357 -5.94 -13.60 -10.06
CA HIS A 357 -6.73 -13.56 -8.83
C HIS A 357 -6.32 -12.32 -8.03
N TYR A 358 -7.03 -11.22 -8.30
CA TYR A 358 -6.69 -9.87 -7.84
C TYR A 358 -7.09 -9.68 -6.38
N PRO A 359 -6.14 -9.41 -5.46
CA PRO A 359 -6.45 -9.18 -4.05
C PRO A 359 -7.01 -7.78 -3.85
N ARG A 360 -8.21 -7.66 -3.31
CA ARG A 360 -8.84 -6.38 -2.98
C ARG A 360 -9.79 -6.51 -1.80
N THR A 361 -9.93 -5.44 -1.03
CA THR A 361 -11.01 -5.33 -0.05
C THR A 361 -12.19 -4.61 -0.70
N VAL A 362 -13.34 -5.24 -0.68
CA VAL A 362 -14.63 -4.65 -1.06
C VAL A 362 -15.46 -4.45 0.18
N MET A 363 -16.00 -3.26 0.36
CA MET A 363 -16.85 -2.99 1.52
C MET A 363 -18.26 -3.52 1.25
N LEU A 364 -18.76 -4.36 2.16
CA LEU A 364 -20.10 -4.96 2.13
C LEU A 364 -21.11 -4.07 2.86
N ALA A 365 -20.70 -3.47 3.97
CA ALA A 365 -21.48 -2.55 4.78
C ALA A 365 -20.58 -1.47 5.40
N GLU A 366 -21.03 -0.24 5.46
CA GLU A 366 -20.31 0.89 6.04
C GLU A 366 -21.26 1.87 6.74
N GLY A 367 -20.74 2.64 7.70
CA GLY A 367 -21.50 3.66 8.39
C GLY A 367 -22.62 3.11 9.27
N LEU A 368 -22.50 1.87 9.72
CA LEU A 368 -23.45 1.26 10.64
C LEU A 368 -23.30 1.90 12.04
N MET A 369 -24.36 1.83 12.83
CA MET A 369 -24.25 2.16 14.25
C MET A 369 -23.32 1.14 14.94
N SER A 370 -22.60 1.59 15.96
CA SER A 370 -21.75 0.67 16.72
C SER A 370 -22.62 -0.39 17.44
N GLY A 371 -22.37 -1.66 17.16
CA GLY A 371 -23.13 -2.77 17.73
C GLY A 371 -23.00 -4.05 16.93
N TRP A 372 -23.85 -5.02 17.29
CA TRP A 372 -23.94 -6.30 16.59
C TRP A 372 -24.80 -6.17 15.32
N HIS A 373 -24.26 -6.70 14.23
CA HIS A 373 -24.92 -6.74 12.92
C HIS A 373 -24.81 -8.15 12.32
N THR A 374 -25.79 -8.50 11.53
CA THR A 374 -25.76 -9.73 10.73
C THR A 374 -25.84 -9.36 9.25
N VAL A 375 -24.86 -9.81 8.49
CA VAL A 375 -24.84 -9.68 7.04
C VAL A 375 -25.15 -11.03 6.42
N ARG A 376 -26.15 -11.08 5.56
CA ARG A 376 -26.46 -12.21 4.68
C ARG A 376 -25.95 -11.86 3.28
N VAL A 377 -25.11 -12.72 2.73
CA VAL A 377 -24.49 -12.55 1.43
C VAL A 377 -24.92 -13.70 0.52
N ARG A 378 -25.40 -13.37 -0.68
CA ARG A 378 -25.83 -14.34 -1.69
C ARG A 378 -25.08 -14.10 -3.00
N ILE A 379 -24.66 -15.16 -3.67
CA ILE A 379 -24.08 -15.05 -5.02
C ILE A 379 -25.20 -14.71 -6.00
N HIS A 380 -25.02 -13.57 -6.68
CA HIS A 380 -26.05 -13.00 -7.55
C HIS A 380 -25.87 -13.38 -9.02
N GLN A 381 -26.99 -13.32 -9.76
CA GLN A 381 -27.04 -13.36 -11.21
C GLN A 381 -27.90 -12.17 -11.69
N PRO A 382 -27.45 -11.33 -12.66
CA PRO A 382 -26.34 -11.56 -13.58
C PRO A 382 -24.96 -11.25 -12.99
N ARG A 383 -23.91 -11.88 -13.56
CA ARG A 383 -22.51 -11.59 -13.28
C ARG A 383 -22.03 -10.35 -14.06
N ASP A 384 -20.84 -9.87 -13.75
CA ASP A 384 -20.12 -8.88 -14.61
C ASP A 384 -19.97 -9.44 -16.03
N ALA A 385 -20.20 -8.61 -17.05
CA ALA A 385 -20.14 -9.03 -18.46
C ALA A 385 -18.75 -9.55 -18.88
N LYS A 386 -17.68 -9.13 -18.20
CA LYS A 386 -16.30 -9.55 -18.45
C LYS A 386 -15.92 -10.79 -17.64
N SER A 387 -16.72 -11.20 -16.66
CA SER A 387 -16.46 -12.37 -15.83
C SER A 387 -16.86 -13.67 -16.52
N GLN A 388 -16.07 -14.71 -16.30
CA GLN A 388 -16.30 -16.05 -16.83
C GLN A 388 -17.12 -16.95 -15.88
N GLY A 389 -17.46 -16.46 -14.66
CA GLY A 389 -18.12 -17.26 -13.64
C GLY A 389 -18.81 -16.43 -12.57
N SER A 390 -19.05 -17.06 -11.43
CA SER A 390 -19.71 -16.44 -10.27
C SER A 390 -18.94 -16.73 -8.97
N ALA A 391 -17.66 -17.08 -9.07
CA ALA A 391 -16.86 -17.49 -7.93
C ALA A 391 -16.60 -16.34 -6.95
N VAL A 392 -16.69 -16.67 -5.69
CA VAL A 392 -16.36 -15.79 -4.55
C VAL A 392 -15.28 -16.45 -3.71
N ARG A 393 -14.22 -15.73 -3.39
CA ARG A 393 -13.07 -16.24 -2.64
C ARG A 393 -12.65 -15.20 -1.60
N ILE A 394 -13.05 -15.39 -0.35
CA ILE A 394 -12.83 -14.47 0.77
C ILE A 394 -11.68 -14.97 1.61
N LEU A 395 -10.61 -14.17 1.68
CA LEU A 395 -9.45 -14.40 2.55
C LEU A 395 -9.73 -14.07 4.00
N ASN A 396 -10.31 -12.88 4.22
CA ASN A 396 -10.63 -12.35 5.54
C ASN A 396 -11.86 -11.46 5.45
N PHE A 397 -12.58 -11.33 6.54
CA PHE A 397 -13.51 -10.22 6.75
C PHE A 397 -12.74 -9.01 7.29
N ALA A 398 -13.03 -7.83 6.75
CA ALA A 398 -12.46 -6.54 7.14
C ALA A 398 -13.49 -5.83 8.03
N ILE A 399 -13.22 -5.73 9.33
CA ILE A 399 -14.16 -5.19 10.31
C ILE A 399 -13.58 -3.93 10.95
N ASN A 400 -14.43 -2.93 11.18
CA ASN A 400 -14.09 -1.76 11.98
C ASN A 400 -14.81 -1.86 13.33
N ALA A 401 -14.15 -2.45 14.32
CA ALA A 401 -14.72 -2.76 15.62
C ALA A 401 -13.81 -2.29 16.76
N LYS A 402 -14.32 -1.44 17.62
CA LYS A 402 -13.63 -1.09 18.87
C LYS A 402 -13.65 -2.31 19.79
N LYS A 403 -12.45 -2.78 20.18
CA LYS A 403 -12.31 -3.80 21.22
C LYS A 403 -12.52 -3.22 22.61
#